data_f7344fa12a91ea3b251c4cf54abeb075
#
_entry.id   f7344fa12a91ea3b251c4cf54abeb075
#
_cell.length_a   1.000
_cell.length_b   1.000
_cell.length_c   1.000
_cell.angle_alpha   90.00
_cell.angle_beta   90.00
_cell.angle_gamma   90.00
#
_symmetry.space_group_name_H-M   'P 1'
#
loop_
_entity.id
_entity.type
_entity.pdbx_description
1 polymer ?
#
loop_
_entity_poly.entity_id
_entity_poly.type
_entity_poly.pdbx_seq_one_letter_code
_entity_poly.pdbx_strand_id
1 'polypeptide(L)'
;MRVEQTLALGSSTTSIQTLASALPNTFGAQQTLVILVNFADKTTQPYRVATAQSVVFTTASNFDLENSYGQTWLTGDVVGWYTIALSSTVCDYSTLASQAKSAAQAAGVNLSAYTRYVYGFPQNACTWWGLAYVGGNPSQAWINGSFQLGVVGHEMGHGFGLYHSHSQSCDLSTCTTSEYGDGWDIMGGHRS
;
A
#
# COMPACT_ATOMS: atom_id res chain seq x y z
N MET A 1 -16.53 19.87 7.54
CA MET A 1 -17.50 20.16 8.62
C MET A 1 -16.86 19.71 9.92
N ARG A 2 -16.63 20.59 10.89
CA ARG A 2 -16.10 20.19 12.21
C ARG A 2 -17.28 19.67 13.04
N VAL A 3 -17.20 18.46 13.54
CA VAL A 3 -18.14 17.94 14.53
C VAL A 3 -17.45 18.01 15.89
N GLU A 4 -17.91 18.91 16.76
CA GLU A 4 -17.46 18.96 18.15
C GLU A 4 -18.37 18.02 18.97
N GLN A 5 -17.78 16.99 19.55
CA GLN A 5 -18.44 16.20 20.59
C GLN A 5 -17.91 16.61 21.95
N THR A 6 -18.80 17.06 22.82
CA THR A 6 -18.47 17.42 24.20
C THR A 6 -18.79 16.24 25.10
N LEU A 7 -17.77 15.67 25.75
CA LEU A 7 -17.93 14.68 26.81
C LEU A 7 -17.75 15.36 28.15
N ALA A 8 -18.76 15.33 29.00
CA ALA A 8 -18.69 15.84 30.36
C ALA A 8 -18.26 14.70 31.29
N LEU A 9 -17.09 14.82 31.91
CA LEU A 9 -16.59 13.97 32.98
C LEU A 9 -16.52 14.81 34.25
N GLY A 10 -17.53 14.68 35.14
CA GLY A 10 -17.62 15.49 36.37
C GLY A 10 -17.84 16.98 36.05
N SER A 11 -17.14 17.86 36.75
CA SER A 11 -17.19 19.31 36.54
C SER A 11 -16.25 19.84 35.43
N SER A 12 -15.56 18.96 34.68
CA SER A 12 -14.66 19.34 33.60
C SER A 12 -15.26 18.95 32.26
N THR A 13 -15.44 19.93 31.39
CA THR A 13 -15.84 19.71 29.98
C THR A 13 -14.56 19.51 29.16
N THR A 14 -14.36 18.31 28.65
CA THR A 14 -13.28 18.02 27.68
C THR A 14 -13.90 18.01 26.28
N SER A 15 -13.51 18.95 25.44
CA SER A 15 -13.90 18.93 24.04
C SER A 15 -12.95 18.04 23.26
N ILE A 16 -13.47 16.96 22.71
CA ILE A 16 -12.72 16.14 21.76
C ILE A 16 -12.97 16.71 20.36
N GLN A 17 -11.98 17.33 19.78
CA GLN A 17 -12.02 17.69 18.37
C GLN A 17 -11.66 16.45 17.56
N THR A 18 -12.66 15.84 16.93
CA THR A 18 -12.39 14.86 15.89
C THR A 18 -12.00 15.60 14.62
N LEU A 19 -10.73 15.57 14.27
CA LEU A 19 -10.26 15.94 12.95
C LEU A 19 -10.61 14.80 11.97
N ALA A 20 -11.88 14.74 11.61
CA ALA A 20 -12.33 13.83 10.57
C ALA A 20 -12.51 14.61 9.26
N SER A 21 -11.42 14.95 8.60
CA SER A 21 -11.48 14.93 7.15
C SER A 21 -10.91 13.58 6.73
N ALA A 22 -11.79 12.64 6.36
CA ALA A 22 -11.35 11.44 5.68
C ALA A 22 -10.41 11.88 4.55
N LEU A 23 -9.22 11.24 4.48
CA LEU A 23 -8.34 11.47 3.34
C LEU A 23 -9.14 11.17 2.07
N PRO A 24 -9.07 12.01 1.05
CA PRO A 24 -9.81 11.76 -0.17
C PRO A 24 -9.44 10.38 -0.72
N ASN A 25 -10.44 9.64 -1.19
CA ASN A 25 -10.26 8.33 -1.79
C ASN A 25 -9.80 7.21 -0.83
N THR A 26 -10.35 7.17 0.38
CA THR A 26 -10.09 6.10 1.36
C THR A 26 -11.32 5.25 1.68
N PHE A 27 -12.51 5.64 1.25
CA PHE A 27 -13.77 4.91 1.46
C PHE A 27 -14.33 4.35 0.15
N GLY A 28 -15.08 3.27 0.25
CA GLY A 28 -15.73 2.59 -0.87
C GLY A 28 -14.77 1.73 -1.68
N ALA A 29 -15.18 1.44 -2.91
CA ALA A 29 -14.39 0.67 -3.86
C ALA A 29 -13.14 1.43 -4.30
N GLN A 30 -11.98 0.86 -4.03
CA GLN A 30 -10.69 1.42 -4.39
C GLN A 30 -10.24 0.84 -5.73
N GLN A 31 -10.38 1.63 -6.80
CA GLN A 31 -10.03 1.23 -8.17
C GLN A 31 -8.51 1.06 -8.30
N THR A 32 -8.06 -0.17 -8.28
CA THR A 32 -6.64 -0.55 -8.20
C THR A 32 -6.19 -1.23 -9.49
N LEU A 33 -5.10 -0.76 -10.07
CA LEU A 33 -4.42 -1.44 -11.17
C LEU A 33 -3.11 -2.05 -10.68
N VAL A 34 -3.01 -3.36 -10.79
CA VAL A 34 -1.75 -4.07 -10.58
C VAL A 34 -1.06 -4.23 -11.93
N ILE A 35 0.15 -3.70 -12.07
CA ILE A 35 0.95 -3.82 -13.28
C ILE A 35 2.16 -4.72 -12.98
N LEU A 36 2.18 -5.90 -13.59
CA LEU A 36 3.29 -6.83 -13.44
C LEU A 36 4.33 -6.58 -14.52
N VAL A 37 5.56 -6.34 -14.10
CA VAL A 37 6.68 -6.13 -15.03
C VAL A 37 7.87 -7.01 -14.69
N ASN A 38 8.67 -7.32 -15.69
CA ASN A 38 10.00 -7.86 -15.54
C ASN A 38 11.02 -7.02 -16.32
N PHE A 39 12.29 -7.35 -16.21
CA PHE A 39 13.37 -6.53 -16.73
C PHE A 39 13.96 -7.15 -18.00
N ALA A 40 14.54 -6.34 -18.87
CA ALA A 40 15.18 -6.82 -20.09
C ALA A 40 16.30 -7.86 -19.82
N ASP A 41 17.00 -7.73 -18.70
CA ASP A 41 18.07 -8.62 -18.24
C ASP A 41 17.59 -9.70 -17.23
N LYS A 42 16.31 -9.64 -16.78
CA LYS A 42 15.72 -10.60 -15.84
C LYS A 42 14.22 -10.77 -16.14
N THR A 43 13.91 -11.68 -17.06
CA THR A 43 12.54 -11.93 -17.54
C THR A 43 11.75 -12.92 -16.68
N THR A 44 12.23 -13.24 -15.47
CA THR A 44 11.53 -14.14 -14.56
C THR A 44 10.17 -13.57 -14.14
N GLN A 45 9.21 -14.46 -13.92
CA GLN A 45 7.87 -14.15 -13.40
C GLN A 45 7.70 -14.93 -12.10
N PRO A 46 8.05 -14.36 -10.93
CA PRO A 46 8.13 -15.11 -9.67
C PRO A 46 6.78 -15.61 -9.16
N TYR A 47 5.69 -15.09 -9.69
CA TYR A 47 4.32 -15.54 -9.38
C TYR A 47 3.42 -15.39 -10.61
N ARG A 48 2.29 -16.09 -10.59
CA ARG A 48 1.30 -16.02 -11.66
C ARG A 48 0.43 -14.77 -11.53
N VAL A 49 -0.12 -14.29 -12.64
CA VAL A 49 -1.14 -13.21 -12.67
C VAL A 49 -2.30 -13.54 -11.71
N ALA A 50 -2.79 -14.77 -11.73
CA ALA A 50 -3.87 -15.22 -10.83
C ALA A 50 -3.49 -15.15 -9.34
N THR A 51 -2.21 -15.34 -9.01
CA THR A 51 -1.70 -15.16 -7.63
C THR A 51 -1.78 -13.70 -7.22
N ALA A 52 -1.32 -12.78 -8.07
CA ALA A 52 -1.42 -11.35 -7.80
C ALA A 52 -2.88 -10.89 -7.68
N GLN A 53 -3.76 -11.40 -8.55
CA GLN A 53 -5.21 -11.19 -8.49
C GLN A 53 -5.78 -11.61 -7.13
N SER A 54 -5.47 -12.82 -6.67
CA SER A 54 -5.96 -13.35 -5.40
C SER A 54 -5.41 -12.57 -4.20
N VAL A 55 -4.12 -12.22 -4.22
CA VAL A 55 -3.49 -11.47 -3.11
C VAL A 55 -4.13 -10.10 -2.96
N VAL A 56 -4.32 -9.34 -4.05
CA VAL A 56 -4.85 -7.98 -3.98
C VAL A 56 -6.37 -7.99 -3.79
N PHE A 57 -7.11 -8.64 -4.70
CA PHE A 57 -8.57 -8.48 -4.76
C PHE A 57 -9.35 -9.49 -3.91
N THR A 58 -8.65 -10.43 -3.26
CA THR A 58 -9.27 -11.31 -2.26
C THR A 58 -8.62 -11.10 -0.90
N THR A 59 -7.33 -11.37 -0.75
CA THR A 59 -6.69 -11.39 0.57
C THR A 59 -6.56 -9.99 1.17
N ALA A 60 -5.93 -9.05 0.44
CA ALA A 60 -5.78 -7.66 0.91
C ALA A 60 -7.12 -6.93 0.95
N SER A 61 -8.00 -7.16 -0.05
CA SER A 61 -9.33 -6.56 -0.06
C SER A 61 -10.18 -6.99 1.15
N ASN A 62 -10.15 -8.27 1.54
CA ASN A 62 -10.86 -8.74 2.73
C ASN A 62 -10.24 -8.18 4.02
N PHE A 63 -8.90 -8.08 4.06
CA PHE A 63 -8.21 -7.44 5.17
C PHE A 63 -8.64 -5.98 5.32
N ASP A 64 -8.65 -5.20 4.24
CA ASP A 64 -9.09 -3.80 4.27
C ASP A 64 -10.57 -3.68 4.65
N LEU A 65 -11.42 -4.56 4.12
CA LEU A 65 -12.85 -4.58 4.42
C LEU A 65 -13.10 -4.84 5.91
N GLU A 66 -12.39 -5.81 6.51
CA GLU A 66 -12.50 -6.14 7.93
C GLU A 66 -11.99 -4.97 8.80
N ASN A 67 -10.80 -4.47 8.54
CA ASN A 67 -10.17 -3.43 9.36
C ASN A 67 -10.83 -2.05 9.20
N SER A 68 -11.54 -1.81 8.11
CA SER A 68 -12.32 -0.59 7.88
C SER A 68 -13.79 -0.70 8.34
N TYR A 69 -14.18 -1.79 9.00
CA TYR A 69 -15.58 -2.06 9.35
C TYR A 69 -16.52 -2.03 8.14
N GLY A 70 -16.10 -2.63 7.03
CA GLY A 70 -16.88 -2.73 5.81
C GLY A 70 -16.88 -1.47 4.94
N GLN A 71 -16.02 -0.49 5.22
CA GLN A 71 -16.05 0.80 4.53
C GLN A 71 -15.10 0.91 3.34
N THR A 72 -14.11 0.02 3.23
CA THR A 72 -13.06 0.06 2.18
C THR A 72 -12.77 -1.33 1.64
N TRP A 73 -12.73 -1.46 0.34
CA TRP A 73 -12.35 -2.71 -0.34
C TRP A 73 -11.66 -2.42 -1.67
N LEU A 74 -10.86 -3.37 -2.15
CA LEU A 74 -10.09 -3.24 -3.40
C LEU A 74 -10.87 -3.87 -4.55
N THR A 75 -10.88 -3.21 -5.69
CA THR A 75 -11.44 -3.71 -6.95
C THR A 75 -10.58 -3.23 -8.12
N GLY A 76 -10.56 -3.94 -9.22
CA GLY A 76 -9.80 -3.55 -10.40
C GLY A 76 -9.17 -4.73 -11.12
N ASP A 77 -8.00 -4.51 -11.71
CA ASP A 77 -7.41 -5.42 -12.66
C ASP A 77 -5.92 -5.70 -12.40
N VAL A 78 -5.47 -6.87 -12.86
CA VAL A 78 -4.04 -7.22 -12.93
C VAL A 78 -3.67 -7.36 -14.40
N VAL A 79 -2.64 -6.64 -14.83
CA VAL A 79 -2.14 -6.65 -16.21
C VAL A 79 -0.64 -6.96 -16.26
N GLY A 80 -0.17 -7.42 -17.39
CA GLY A 80 1.24 -7.81 -17.58
C GLY A 80 1.35 -9.35 -17.69
N TRP A 81 2.47 -9.94 -17.65
CA TRP A 81 3.83 -9.41 -17.42
C TRP A 81 4.33 -8.65 -18.64
N TYR A 82 4.79 -7.44 -18.44
CA TYR A 82 5.44 -6.67 -19.47
C TYR A 82 6.95 -6.62 -19.21
N THR A 83 7.76 -6.84 -20.24
CA THR A 83 9.22 -6.66 -20.14
C THR A 83 9.55 -5.19 -20.40
N ILE A 84 10.12 -4.53 -19.39
CA ILE A 84 10.52 -3.13 -19.47
C ILE A 84 12.03 -3.00 -19.78
N ALA A 85 12.44 -1.86 -20.31
CA ALA A 85 13.82 -1.63 -20.72
C ALA A 85 14.80 -1.39 -19.55
N LEU A 86 14.28 -1.17 -18.33
CA LEU A 86 15.10 -0.98 -17.14
C LEU A 86 15.86 -2.27 -16.80
N SER A 87 17.11 -2.14 -16.33
CA SER A 87 17.90 -3.26 -15.83
C SER A 87 17.52 -3.61 -14.38
N SER A 88 17.53 -4.90 -14.06
CA SER A 88 17.31 -5.40 -12.70
C SER A 88 18.45 -5.03 -11.73
N THR A 89 19.61 -4.62 -12.25
CA THR A 89 20.77 -4.20 -11.46
C THR A 89 20.70 -2.73 -10.99
N VAL A 90 19.62 -2.02 -11.33
CA VAL A 90 19.38 -0.62 -10.96
C VAL A 90 18.15 -0.51 -10.07
N CYS A 91 18.26 0.24 -8.97
CA CYS A 91 17.12 0.57 -8.14
C CYS A 91 16.59 1.95 -8.54
N ASP A 92 15.75 1.98 -9.58
CA ASP A 92 15.05 3.20 -10.03
C ASP A 92 13.54 2.92 -10.14
N TYR A 93 12.87 3.04 -9.01
CA TYR A 93 11.43 2.79 -8.89
C TYR A 93 10.59 3.83 -9.67
N SER A 94 11.11 5.03 -9.90
CA SER A 94 10.43 6.09 -10.66
C SER A 94 10.37 5.73 -12.15
N THR A 95 11.51 5.37 -12.73
CA THR A 95 11.59 4.89 -14.12
C THR A 95 10.82 3.59 -14.30
N LEU A 96 10.87 2.66 -13.31
CA LEU A 96 10.07 1.44 -13.33
C LEU A 96 8.59 1.75 -13.47
N ALA A 97 8.04 2.63 -12.60
CA ALA A 97 6.63 3.01 -12.65
C ALA A 97 6.24 3.68 -13.99
N SER A 98 7.11 4.55 -14.51
CA SER A 98 6.88 5.20 -15.80
C SER A 98 6.80 4.20 -16.95
N GLN A 99 7.78 3.27 -17.04
CA GLN A 99 7.81 2.24 -18.08
C GLN A 99 6.67 1.22 -17.92
N ALA A 100 6.31 0.84 -16.69
CA ALA A 100 5.18 -0.03 -16.40
C ALA A 100 3.86 0.58 -16.89
N LYS A 101 3.61 1.84 -16.57
CA LYS A 101 2.41 2.57 -17.05
C LYS A 101 2.40 2.69 -18.56
N SER A 102 3.52 3.02 -19.19
CA SER A 102 3.62 3.10 -20.65
C SER A 102 3.33 1.76 -21.33
N ALA A 103 3.83 0.66 -20.78
CA ALA A 103 3.56 -0.68 -21.28
C ALA A 103 2.08 -1.07 -21.16
N ALA A 104 1.46 -0.77 -20.01
CA ALA A 104 0.02 -0.99 -19.81
C ALA A 104 -0.83 -0.17 -20.78
N GLN A 105 -0.50 1.11 -21.00
CA GLN A 105 -1.19 1.96 -21.97
C GLN A 105 -1.03 1.45 -23.40
N ALA A 106 0.17 1.00 -23.77
CA ALA A 106 0.41 0.40 -25.09
C ALA A 106 -0.41 -0.88 -25.30
N ALA A 107 -0.74 -1.60 -24.22
CA ALA A 107 -1.63 -2.76 -24.22
C ALA A 107 -3.13 -2.39 -24.16
N GLY A 108 -3.48 -1.10 -24.23
CA GLY A 108 -4.87 -0.62 -24.28
C GLY A 108 -5.49 -0.35 -22.89
N VAL A 109 -4.73 -0.37 -21.82
CA VAL A 109 -5.26 -0.08 -20.48
C VAL A 109 -5.53 1.40 -20.30
N ASN A 110 -6.75 1.75 -19.90
CA ASN A 110 -7.09 3.12 -19.52
C ASN A 110 -6.65 3.42 -18.09
N LEU A 111 -5.49 4.03 -17.91
CA LEU A 111 -4.94 4.35 -16.59
C LEU A 111 -5.84 5.28 -15.76
N SER A 112 -6.60 6.18 -16.40
CA SER A 112 -7.45 7.14 -15.68
C SER A 112 -8.65 6.50 -14.97
N ALA A 113 -8.92 5.22 -15.24
CA ALA A 113 -9.96 4.46 -14.53
C ALA A 113 -9.54 4.04 -13.11
N TYR A 114 -8.25 4.20 -12.75
CA TYR A 114 -7.71 3.70 -11.49
C TYR A 114 -7.16 4.84 -10.63
N THR A 115 -7.37 4.70 -9.34
CA THR A 115 -6.91 5.66 -8.32
C THR A 115 -5.76 5.09 -7.48
N ARG A 116 -5.37 3.83 -7.73
CA ARG A 116 -4.25 3.15 -7.07
C ARG A 116 -3.47 2.32 -8.07
N TYR A 117 -2.15 2.42 -8.01
CA TYR A 117 -1.23 1.61 -8.81
C TYR A 117 -0.35 0.76 -7.91
N VAL A 118 -0.27 -0.53 -8.22
CA VAL A 118 0.64 -1.48 -7.58
C VAL A 118 1.54 -2.06 -8.66
N TYR A 119 2.84 -1.84 -8.53
CA TYR A 119 3.84 -2.38 -9.46
C TYR A 119 4.47 -3.63 -8.84
N GLY A 120 4.25 -4.79 -9.45
CA GLY A 120 4.84 -6.06 -9.02
C GLY A 120 5.97 -6.48 -9.97
N PHE A 121 7.14 -6.84 -9.42
CA PHE A 121 8.32 -7.19 -10.22
C PHE A 121 9.21 -8.20 -9.51
N PRO A 122 10.07 -8.96 -10.26
CA PRO A 122 11.06 -9.84 -9.63
C PRO A 122 12.08 -9.01 -8.87
N GLN A 123 12.57 -9.56 -7.76
CA GLN A 123 13.58 -8.89 -6.94
C GLN A 123 14.71 -8.30 -7.81
N ASN A 124 14.98 -7.02 -7.59
CA ASN A 124 16.02 -6.23 -8.28
C ASN A 124 17.07 -5.72 -7.27
N ALA A 125 17.86 -4.74 -7.67
CA ALA A 125 18.91 -4.15 -6.84
C ALA A 125 18.39 -3.29 -5.66
N CYS A 126 17.08 -3.03 -5.57
CA CYS A 126 16.53 -2.36 -4.41
C CYS A 126 16.61 -3.26 -3.16
N THR A 127 16.94 -2.67 -2.01
CA THR A 127 17.18 -3.39 -0.76
C THR A 127 15.92 -3.56 0.09
N TRP A 128 14.80 -3.04 -0.35
CA TRP A 128 13.48 -3.14 0.30
C TRP A 128 12.59 -4.18 -0.38
N TRP A 129 11.60 -4.70 0.34
CA TRP A 129 10.59 -5.61 -0.19
C TRP A 129 9.40 -4.87 -0.78
N GLY A 130 9.07 -3.72 -0.23
CA GLY A 130 8.05 -2.81 -0.71
C GLY A 130 8.46 -1.37 -0.52
N LEU A 131 7.79 -0.49 -1.24
CA LEU A 131 7.92 0.95 -1.15
C LEU A 131 6.57 1.56 -1.54
N ALA A 132 6.13 2.59 -0.84
CA ALA A 132 4.97 3.37 -1.25
C ALA A 132 5.12 4.84 -0.88
N TYR A 133 4.36 5.68 -1.55
CA TYR A 133 4.13 7.04 -1.07
C TYR A 133 2.97 7.05 -0.08
N VAL A 134 3.09 7.84 0.98
CA VAL A 134 2.01 8.02 1.95
C VAL A 134 0.93 8.90 1.34
N GLY A 135 -0.28 8.34 1.19
CA GLY A 135 -1.39 9.01 0.53
C GLY A 135 -1.23 9.10 -0.99
N GLY A 136 -1.88 10.11 -1.56
CA GLY A 136 -1.87 10.36 -3.01
C GLY A 136 -3.13 9.87 -3.72
N ASN A 137 -3.44 10.54 -4.84
CA ASN A 137 -4.52 10.16 -5.75
C ASN A 137 -4.09 10.50 -7.19
N PRO A 138 -3.68 9.50 -7.99
CA PRO A 138 -3.54 8.09 -7.64
C PRO A 138 -2.39 7.82 -6.64
N SER A 139 -2.59 6.84 -5.73
CA SER A 139 -1.51 6.32 -4.88
C SER A 139 -0.65 5.33 -5.64
N GLN A 140 0.59 5.11 -5.18
CA GLN A 140 1.53 4.21 -5.85
C GLN A 140 2.28 3.35 -4.83
N ALA A 141 2.39 2.05 -5.13
CA ALA A 141 3.11 1.06 -4.34
C ALA A 141 3.96 0.15 -5.24
N TRP A 142 5.16 -0.20 -4.79
CA TRP A 142 6.11 -1.07 -5.49
C TRP A 142 6.39 -2.30 -4.66
N ILE A 143 6.25 -3.48 -5.25
CA ILE A 143 6.41 -4.78 -4.59
C ILE A 143 7.59 -5.52 -5.23
N ASN A 144 8.69 -5.62 -4.49
CA ASN A 144 9.98 -6.14 -4.95
C ASN A 144 10.13 -7.62 -4.58
N GLY A 145 9.76 -8.49 -5.49
CA GLY A 145 9.94 -9.95 -5.38
C GLY A 145 8.82 -10.67 -4.64
N SER A 146 8.56 -10.33 -3.39
CA SER A 146 7.59 -11.04 -2.54
C SER A 146 6.19 -10.42 -2.62
N PHE A 147 5.29 -11.07 -3.38
CA PHE A 147 3.92 -10.59 -3.57
C PHE A 147 2.95 -11.33 -2.63
N GLN A 148 2.86 -10.88 -1.41
CA GLN A 148 2.06 -11.47 -0.33
C GLN A 148 1.39 -10.40 0.52
N LEU A 149 0.38 -10.75 1.31
CA LEU A 149 -0.43 -9.80 2.10
C LEU A 149 0.45 -8.86 2.94
N GLY A 150 1.43 -9.40 3.66
CA GLY A 150 2.26 -8.60 4.56
C GLY A 150 3.02 -7.46 3.86
N VAL A 151 3.44 -7.66 2.63
CA VAL A 151 4.10 -6.60 1.83
C VAL A 151 3.05 -5.75 1.11
N VAL A 152 2.13 -6.38 0.37
CA VAL A 152 1.12 -5.67 -0.42
C VAL A 152 0.21 -4.82 0.46
N GLY A 153 -0.31 -5.37 1.56
CA GLY A 153 -1.18 -4.66 2.49
C GLY A 153 -0.46 -3.52 3.21
N HIS A 154 0.82 -3.72 3.59
CA HIS A 154 1.66 -2.68 4.17
C HIS A 154 1.79 -1.48 3.21
N GLU A 155 2.24 -1.73 1.98
CA GLU A 155 2.45 -0.67 1.00
C GLU A 155 1.14 0.01 0.57
N MET A 156 0.05 -0.74 0.47
CA MET A 156 -1.26 -0.17 0.21
C MET A 156 -1.79 0.64 1.41
N GLY A 157 -1.46 0.25 2.64
CA GLY A 157 -1.72 1.02 3.86
C GLY A 157 -1.12 2.42 3.80
N HIS A 158 0.12 2.54 3.31
CA HIS A 158 0.69 3.87 3.02
C HIS A 158 -0.16 4.65 2.02
N GLY A 159 -0.65 4.01 0.96
CA GLY A 159 -1.55 4.63 0.00
C GLY A 159 -2.87 5.13 0.60
N PHE A 160 -3.33 4.56 1.72
CA PHE A 160 -4.44 5.06 2.53
C PHE A 160 -4.05 6.19 3.49
N GLY A 161 -2.78 6.56 3.56
CA GLY A 161 -2.27 7.64 4.41
C GLY A 161 -1.73 7.17 5.76
N LEU A 162 -1.56 5.85 5.95
CA LEU A 162 -1.00 5.30 7.19
C LEU A 162 0.53 5.43 7.19
N TYR A 163 1.08 5.75 8.35
CA TYR A 163 2.52 5.69 8.63
C TYR A 163 2.84 4.37 9.33
N HIS A 164 4.13 4.09 9.53
CA HIS A 164 4.55 2.89 10.27
C HIS A 164 3.98 2.90 11.68
N SER A 165 3.56 1.74 12.17
CA SER A 165 3.17 1.59 13.56
C SER A 165 4.41 1.40 14.44
N HIS A 166 4.32 1.91 15.67
CA HIS A 166 5.44 1.97 16.60
C HIS A 166 5.10 1.21 17.87
N SER A 167 6.10 0.63 18.51
CA SER A 167 5.98 0.26 19.91
C SER A 167 6.57 1.34 20.81
N GLN A 168 6.04 1.49 22.00
CA GLN A 168 6.59 2.35 23.04
C GLN A 168 6.89 1.51 24.29
N SER A 169 8.11 1.62 24.79
CA SER A 169 8.53 1.02 26.06
C SER A 169 8.92 2.13 27.02
N CYS A 170 8.31 2.13 28.20
CA CYS A 170 8.57 3.14 29.23
C CYS A 170 9.14 2.49 30.48
N ASP A 171 10.15 3.12 31.10
CA ASP A 171 10.54 2.92 32.46
C ASP A 171 9.93 4.02 33.37
N LEU A 172 10.40 4.13 34.63
CA LEU A 172 9.87 5.10 35.60
C LEU A 172 10.13 6.58 35.20
N SER A 173 11.01 6.84 34.23
CA SER A 173 11.51 8.19 33.93
C SER A 173 11.50 8.54 32.45
N THR A 174 11.62 7.54 31.57
CA THR A 174 11.78 7.75 30.10
C THR A 174 10.96 6.75 29.30
N CYS A 175 10.50 7.20 28.14
CA CYS A 175 9.88 6.34 27.12
C CYS A 175 10.76 6.31 25.87
N THR A 176 10.96 5.14 25.33
CA THR A 176 11.60 4.92 24.03
C THR A 176 10.58 4.42 23.01
N THR A 177 10.62 4.97 21.81
CA THR A 177 9.75 4.57 20.69
C THR A 177 10.58 3.83 19.65
N SER A 178 10.07 2.70 19.19
CA SER A 178 10.68 1.93 18.09
C SER A 178 9.77 1.92 16.89
N GLU A 179 10.26 2.44 15.76
CA GLU A 179 9.59 2.34 14.48
C GLU A 179 9.49 0.87 14.04
N TYR A 180 8.39 0.48 13.45
CA TYR A 180 8.02 -0.92 13.15
C TYR A 180 7.91 -1.83 14.40
N GLY A 181 7.88 -1.27 15.60
CA GLY A 181 7.92 -2.04 16.84
C GLY A 181 6.63 -2.80 17.17
N ASP A 182 5.51 -2.48 16.53
CA ASP A 182 4.27 -3.24 16.67
C ASP A 182 4.25 -4.42 15.67
N GLY A 183 4.51 -5.62 16.18
CA GLY A 183 4.50 -6.84 15.37
C GLY A 183 3.10 -7.40 15.07
N TRP A 184 2.04 -6.77 15.57
CA TRP A 184 0.65 -7.18 15.34
C TRP A 184 -0.06 -6.34 14.27
N ASP A 185 0.47 -5.15 13.98
CA ASP A 185 -0.04 -4.23 12.98
C ASP A 185 0.65 -4.48 11.63
N ILE A 186 -0.12 -4.48 10.54
CA ILE A 186 0.43 -4.63 9.19
C ILE A 186 1.41 -3.49 8.84
N MET A 187 1.23 -2.31 9.43
CA MET A 187 2.14 -1.17 9.30
C MET A 187 3.36 -1.24 10.21
N GLY A 188 3.48 -2.28 11.03
CA GLY A 188 4.61 -2.55 11.91
C GLY A 188 5.60 -3.55 11.34
N GLY A 189 6.44 -4.08 12.22
CA GLY A 189 7.44 -5.10 11.86
C GLY A 189 6.79 -6.45 11.64
N HIS A 190 6.68 -6.85 10.38
CA HIS A 190 6.15 -8.15 10.01
C HIS A 190 7.07 -9.26 10.52
N ARG A 191 6.59 -10.06 11.48
CA ARG A 191 7.21 -11.35 11.77
C ARG A 191 6.60 -12.38 10.83
N SER A 192 7.36 -12.71 9.79
CA SER A 192 7.06 -13.84 8.88
C SER A 192 7.14 -15.16 9.63
#